data_efef53907bf4732c0dcbd66802caa7a8
#
_entry.id   efef53907bf4732c0dcbd66802caa7a8
#
_cell.length_a   1.000
_cell.length_b   1.000
_cell.length_c   1.000
_cell.angle_alpha   90.00
_cell.angle_beta   90.00
_cell.angle_gamma   90.00
#
_symmetry.space_group_name_H-M   'P 1'
#
loop_
_entity.id
_entity.type
_entity.pdbx_description
1 polymer ?
#
loop_
_entity_poly.entity_id
_entity_poly.type
_entity_poly.pdbx_seq_one_letter_code
_entity_poly.pdbx_strand_id
1 'polypeptide(L)'
;EELSGKLCKDGRKYLGMLLHVCGELKHENPVNEQNIENFQAVLEQEDFTDSYRQEIRKRLLLYYESQMDNRNLRESLKNMDFREFARVNKRLLITILVKQDMFLGAYDLVCEYGYENIDIPVLLRLCSQMILNLEFEYEEEMLLLASYIVREGVYDEILLRYLVKHFEGPVDEMVWLWERAMGFAVDCYGLEEKILLYSMFTRYAHPQGLKVLQEYISQGGREQVLHAYLTF
;
A
#
# COMPACT_ATOMS: atom_id res chain seq x y z
N GLU A 1 6.45 41.21 37.83
CA GLU A 1 7.73 41.41 37.10
C GLU A 1 8.45 40.11 36.76
N GLU A 2 8.50 39.07 37.65
CA GLU A 2 9.13 37.77 37.35
C GLU A 2 8.39 36.96 36.28
N LEU A 3 7.07 37.00 36.27
CA LEU A 3 6.24 36.29 35.26
C LEU A 3 6.35 36.93 33.86
N SER A 4 6.45 38.28 33.80
CA SER A 4 6.64 38.97 32.51
C SER A 4 8.03 38.74 31.93
N GLY A 5 9.05 38.62 32.78
CA GLY A 5 10.42 38.32 32.38
C GLY A 5 10.61 36.89 31.84
N LYS A 6 9.90 35.89 32.41
CA LYS A 6 9.89 34.51 31.92
C LYS A 6 9.16 34.40 30.57
N LEU A 7 7.96 34.95 30.47
CA LEU A 7 7.20 35.00 29.23
C LEU A 7 7.97 35.68 28.09
N CYS A 8 8.73 36.74 28.39
CA CYS A 8 9.55 37.44 27.39
C CYS A 8 10.78 36.61 26.93
N LYS A 9 11.36 35.77 27.80
CA LYS A 9 12.48 34.87 27.46
C LYS A 9 12.00 33.68 26.65
N ASP A 10 10.90 33.07 27.06
CA ASP A 10 10.31 31.91 26.35
C ASP A 10 9.78 32.34 24.98
N GLY A 11 9.14 33.48 24.84
CA GLY A 11 8.71 34.04 23.57
C GLY A 11 9.86 34.36 22.61
N ARG A 12 11.01 34.86 23.11
CA ARG A 12 12.20 35.10 22.28
C ARG A 12 12.85 33.81 21.82
N LYS A 13 12.90 32.80 22.68
CA LYS A 13 13.41 31.46 22.33
C LYS A 13 12.56 30.84 21.23
N TYR A 14 11.25 30.87 21.42
CA TYR A 14 10.31 30.34 20.42
C TYR A 14 10.41 31.08 19.07
N LEU A 15 10.48 32.41 19.08
CA LEU A 15 10.66 33.19 17.85
C LEU A 15 11.98 32.84 17.13
N GLY A 16 13.05 32.58 17.88
CA GLY A 16 14.32 32.12 17.32
C GLY A 16 14.18 30.75 16.63
N MET A 17 13.50 29.80 17.27
CA MET A 17 13.22 28.48 16.70
C MET A 17 12.34 28.59 15.44
N LEU A 18 11.30 29.40 15.47
CA LEU A 18 10.41 29.66 14.36
C LEU A 18 11.17 30.23 13.15
N LEU A 19 11.99 31.28 13.35
CA LEU A 19 12.80 31.89 12.28
C LEU A 19 13.79 30.89 11.70
N HIS A 20 14.38 30.02 12.53
CA HIS A 20 15.27 28.98 12.09
C HIS A 20 14.53 27.98 11.20
N VAL A 21 13.39 27.43 11.67
CA VAL A 21 12.57 26.48 10.88
C VAL A 21 12.09 27.12 9.57
N CYS A 22 11.64 28.36 9.58
CA CYS A 22 11.27 29.08 8.36
C CYS A 22 12.44 29.22 7.37
N GLY A 23 13.65 29.47 7.89
CA GLY A 23 14.88 29.48 7.08
C GLY A 23 15.17 28.12 6.45
N GLU A 24 15.11 27.05 7.25
CA GLU A 24 15.29 25.67 6.78
C GLU A 24 14.25 25.27 5.72
N LEU A 25 12.98 25.64 5.94
CA LEU A 25 11.91 25.41 4.97
C LEU A 25 12.14 26.15 3.66
N LYS A 26 12.55 27.40 3.72
CA LYS A 26 12.83 28.24 2.53
C LYS A 26 13.99 27.72 1.69
N HIS A 27 15.03 27.18 2.35
CA HIS A 27 16.20 26.64 1.67
C HIS A 27 16.10 25.15 1.36
N GLU A 28 14.93 24.55 1.60
CA GLU A 28 14.65 23.11 1.38
C GLU A 28 15.63 22.18 2.13
N ASN A 29 16.21 22.65 3.22
CA ASN A 29 17.12 21.86 4.03
C ASN A 29 16.40 20.70 4.73
N PRO A 30 17.00 19.50 4.79
CA PRO A 30 16.39 18.36 5.47
C PRO A 30 16.45 18.55 7.00
N VAL A 31 15.53 17.89 7.72
CA VAL A 31 15.63 17.73 9.17
C VAL A 31 16.84 16.86 9.50
N ASN A 32 17.57 17.21 10.55
CA ASN A 32 18.75 16.51 11.04
C ASN A 32 18.81 16.58 12.58
N GLU A 33 19.79 15.92 13.19
CA GLU A 33 19.96 15.87 14.65
C GLU A 33 20.10 17.27 15.31
N GLN A 34 20.56 18.26 14.58
CA GLN A 34 20.78 19.61 15.12
C GLN A 34 19.52 20.48 15.12
N ASN A 35 18.58 20.21 14.22
CA ASN A 35 17.40 21.06 14.03
C ASN A 35 16.06 20.36 14.37
N ILE A 36 16.05 19.05 14.61
CA ILE A 36 14.81 18.26 14.86
C ILE A 36 13.99 18.82 16.02
N GLU A 37 14.63 19.21 17.13
CA GLU A 37 13.93 19.76 18.29
C GLU A 37 13.19 21.07 17.96
N ASN A 38 13.75 21.88 17.06
CA ASN A 38 13.11 23.10 16.60
C ASN A 38 11.88 22.80 15.76
N PHE A 39 11.95 21.80 14.86
CA PHE A 39 10.80 21.37 14.05
C PHE A 39 9.67 20.79 14.90
N GLN A 40 10.01 19.96 15.91
CA GLN A 40 9.03 19.40 16.85
C GLN A 40 8.35 20.51 17.67
N ALA A 41 9.14 21.41 18.29
CA ALA A 41 8.61 22.48 19.12
C ALA A 41 7.73 23.46 18.34
N VAL A 42 8.07 23.72 17.08
CA VAL A 42 7.27 24.57 16.19
C VAL A 42 5.99 23.87 15.78
N LEU A 43 5.99 22.56 15.52
CA LEU A 43 4.80 21.78 15.16
C LEU A 43 3.75 21.75 16.29
N GLU A 44 4.18 21.76 17.56
CA GLU A 44 3.30 21.72 18.73
C GLU A 44 2.51 23.02 18.95
N GLN A 45 2.88 24.12 18.29
CA GLN A 45 2.17 25.40 18.41
C GLN A 45 0.96 25.45 17.48
N GLU A 46 -0.18 25.94 17.98
CA GLU A 46 -1.45 25.96 17.25
C GLU A 46 -1.56 27.03 16.15
N ASP A 47 -0.69 28.05 16.15
CA ASP A 47 -0.83 29.26 15.32
C ASP A 47 -0.30 29.14 13.87
N PHE A 48 0.01 27.93 13.40
CA PHE A 48 0.51 27.72 12.05
C PHE A 48 -0.60 27.52 11.03
N THR A 49 -0.41 28.08 9.81
CA THR A 49 -1.23 27.74 8.67
C THR A 49 -1.06 26.25 8.32
N ASP A 50 -2.11 25.59 7.90
CA ASP A 50 -2.11 24.15 7.59
C ASP A 50 -1.01 23.77 6.59
N SER A 51 -0.70 24.63 5.62
CA SER A 51 0.35 24.39 4.62
C SER A 51 1.74 24.22 5.25
N TYR A 52 2.14 25.11 6.17
CA TYR A 52 3.44 24.99 6.86
C TYR A 52 3.47 23.79 7.79
N ARG A 53 2.37 23.52 8.49
CA ARG A 53 2.22 22.36 9.36
C ARG A 53 2.41 21.06 8.59
N GLN A 54 1.81 20.95 7.40
CA GLN A 54 1.96 19.79 6.53
C GLN A 54 3.40 19.59 6.04
N GLU A 55 4.09 20.67 5.67
CA GLU A 55 5.48 20.57 5.24
C GLU A 55 6.43 20.20 6.39
N ILE A 56 6.21 20.73 7.60
CA ILE A 56 6.97 20.36 8.80
C ILE A 56 6.75 18.85 9.10
N ARG A 57 5.52 18.39 9.12
CA ARG A 57 5.16 16.97 9.31
C ARG A 57 5.85 16.07 8.31
N LYS A 58 5.78 16.43 7.02
CA LYS A 58 6.45 15.69 5.95
C LYS A 58 7.94 15.53 6.21
N ARG A 59 8.64 16.59 6.57
CA ARG A 59 10.08 16.54 6.83
C ARG A 59 10.44 15.74 8.07
N LEU A 60 9.65 15.82 9.13
CA LEU A 60 9.82 15.00 10.33
C LEU A 60 9.60 13.50 10.01
N LEU A 61 8.57 13.17 9.24
CA LEU A 61 8.33 11.79 8.83
C LEU A 61 9.48 11.23 8.00
N LEU A 62 10.01 12.00 7.04
CA LEU A 62 11.16 11.61 6.22
C LEU A 62 12.42 11.43 7.09
N TYR A 63 12.62 12.29 8.07
CA TYR A 63 13.74 12.17 8.99
C TYR A 63 13.63 10.88 9.83
N TYR A 64 12.50 10.63 10.50
CA TYR A 64 12.30 9.43 11.30
C TYR A 64 12.42 8.16 10.47
N GLU A 65 11.89 8.17 9.25
CA GLU A 65 12.05 7.06 8.31
C GLU A 65 13.53 6.81 7.98
N SER A 66 14.29 7.85 7.68
CA SER A 66 15.72 7.76 7.36
C SER A 66 16.57 7.22 8.51
N GLN A 67 16.19 7.54 9.76
CA GLN A 67 16.84 7.06 10.97
C GLN A 67 16.34 5.70 11.45
N MET A 68 15.35 5.10 10.75
CA MET A 68 14.65 3.88 11.18
C MET A 68 14.03 4.01 12.58
N ASP A 69 13.67 5.26 12.96
CA ASP A 69 13.05 5.56 14.26
C ASP A 69 11.55 5.27 14.24
N ASN A 70 11.22 3.99 14.27
CA ASN A 70 9.85 3.49 14.21
C ASN A 70 8.99 4.00 15.39
N ARG A 71 9.59 4.34 16.53
CA ARG A 71 8.84 4.82 17.69
C ARG A 71 8.29 6.23 17.44
N ASN A 72 9.17 7.17 17.09
CA ASN A 72 8.78 8.55 16.82
C ASN A 72 7.93 8.65 15.53
N LEU A 73 8.20 7.78 14.55
CA LEU A 73 7.39 7.68 13.34
C LEU A 73 5.93 7.30 13.68
N ARG A 74 5.71 6.24 14.47
CA ARG A 74 4.38 5.80 14.89
C ARG A 74 3.67 6.83 15.79
N GLU A 75 4.39 7.50 16.67
CA GLU A 75 3.85 8.57 17.49
C GLU A 75 3.36 9.76 16.65
N SER A 76 4.15 10.15 15.65
CA SER A 76 3.78 11.20 14.69
C SER A 76 2.55 10.83 13.87
N LEU A 77 2.43 9.56 13.47
CA LEU A 77 1.25 9.06 12.73
C LEU A 77 -0.03 9.05 13.58
N LYS A 78 0.05 8.68 14.88
CA LYS A 78 -1.12 8.67 15.77
C LYS A 78 -1.79 10.03 15.92
N ASN A 79 -1.00 11.10 15.87
CA ASN A 79 -1.43 12.48 16.08
C ASN A 79 -1.73 13.22 14.76
N MET A 80 -1.85 12.47 13.64
CA MET A 80 -2.03 13.03 12.30
C MET A 80 -3.42 12.74 11.75
N ASP A 81 -4.05 13.74 11.15
CA ASP A 81 -5.18 13.52 10.25
C ASP A 81 -4.65 13.01 8.90
N PHE A 82 -4.84 11.72 8.64
CA PHE A 82 -4.36 11.07 7.42
C PHE A 82 -5.01 11.65 6.16
N ARG A 83 -6.30 11.99 6.22
CA ARG A 83 -7.02 12.53 5.06
C ARG A 83 -6.51 13.91 4.68
N GLU A 84 -6.32 14.75 5.68
CA GLU A 84 -5.76 16.08 5.44
C GLU A 84 -4.33 16.00 4.87
N PHE A 85 -3.48 15.16 5.46
CA PHE A 85 -2.09 15.02 5.00
C PHE A 85 -2.00 14.35 3.62
N ALA A 86 -2.84 13.37 3.32
CA ALA A 86 -2.85 12.63 2.06
C ALA A 86 -3.21 13.50 0.85
N ARG A 87 -4.01 14.57 1.02
CA ARG A 87 -4.37 15.49 -0.08
C ARG A 87 -3.16 16.02 -0.85
N VAL A 88 -2.04 16.20 -0.17
CA VAL A 88 -0.80 16.74 -0.75
C VAL A 88 0.31 15.68 -0.80
N ASN A 89 0.34 14.76 0.16
CA ASN A 89 1.45 13.84 0.39
C ASN A 89 1.02 12.36 0.36
N LYS A 90 0.01 11.98 -0.46
CA LYS A 90 -0.56 10.62 -0.47
C LYS A 90 0.50 9.53 -0.64
N ARG A 91 1.40 9.68 -1.63
CA ARG A 91 2.44 8.69 -1.91
C ARG A 91 3.33 8.43 -0.70
N LEU A 92 3.80 9.49 -0.06
CA LEU A 92 4.66 9.39 1.11
C LEU A 92 3.92 8.71 2.27
N LEU A 93 2.69 9.16 2.56
CA LEU A 93 1.91 8.63 3.67
C LEU A 93 1.59 7.15 3.47
N ILE A 94 1.08 6.75 2.31
CA ILE A 94 0.77 5.34 2.01
C ILE A 94 2.03 4.48 2.11
N THR A 95 3.16 4.95 1.58
CA THR A 95 4.44 4.23 1.67
C THR A 95 4.86 4.00 3.13
N ILE A 96 4.75 5.03 3.97
CA ILE A 96 5.09 4.92 5.40
C ILE A 96 4.14 3.99 6.13
N LEU A 97 2.82 4.12 5.91
CA LEU A 97 1.82 3.27 6.54
C LEU A 97 2.04 1.79 6.21
N VAL A 98 2.30 1.47 4.94
CA VAL A 98 2.60 0.09 4.51
C VAL A 98 3.89 -0.42 5.16
N LYS A 99 4.94 0.40 5.27
CA LYS A 99 6.19 0.03 5.96
C LYS A 99 6.00 -0.20 7.46
N GLN A 100 5.04 0.48 8.07
CA GLN A 100 4.69 0.35 9.50
C GLN A 100 3.61 -0.71 9.78
N ASP A 101 3.22 -1.51 8.78
CA ASP A 101 2.18 -2.55 8.84
C ASP A 101 0.78 -2.00 9.20
N MET A 102 0.54 -0.72 8.90
CA MET A 102 -0.76 -0.05 9.09
C MET A 102 -1.61 -0.18 7.82
N PHE A 103 -1.87 -1.42 7.39
CA PHE A 103 -2.44 -1.72 6.08
C PHE A 103 -3.86 -1.19 5.90
N LEU A 104 -4.74 -1.28 6.91
CA LEU A 104 -6.11 -0.74 6.83
C LEU A 104 -6.11 0.76 6.52
N GLY A 105 -5.33 1.56 7.26
CA GLY A 105 -5.24 2.99 7.01
C GLY A 105 -4.63 3.33 5.64
N ALA A 106 -3.67 2.53 5.16
CA ALA A 106 -3.12 2.68 3.82
C ALA A 106 -4.14 2.33 2.73
N TYR A 107 -4.93 1.28 2.94
CA TYR A 107 -5.98 0.84 2.02
C TYR A 107 -7.12 1.86 1.91
N ASP A 108 -7.61 2.38 3.03
CA ASP A 108 -8.62 3.45 3.05
C ASP A 108 -8.17 4.67 2.22
N LEU A 109 -6.89 5.06 2.33
CA LEU A 109 -6.34 6.16 1.52
C LEU A 109 -6.21 5.81 0.04
N VAL A 110 -5.89 4.57 -0.30
CA VAL A 110 -5.85 4.11 -1.69
C VAL A 110 -7.26 4.14 -2.30
N CYS A 111 -8.27 3.68 -1.58
CA CYS A 111 -9.66 3.74 -2.02
C CYS A 111 -10.16 5.19 -2.19
N GLU A 112 -9.78 6.10 -1.28
CA GLU A 112 -10.24 7.50 -1.32
C GLU A 112 -9.48 8.36 -2.35
N TYR A 113 -8.15 8.19 -2.48
CA TYR A 113 -7.28 9.07 -3.28
C TYR A 113 -6.68 8.42 -4.52
N GLY A 114 -6.96 7.14 -4.77
CA GLY A 114 -6.40 6.35 -5.86
C GLY A 114 -4.96 5.90 -5.61
N TYR A 115 -4.48 5.02 -6.47
CA TYR A 115 -3.16 4.38 -6.37
C TYR A 115 -2.14 4.89 -7.39
N GLU A 116 -2.50 5.83 -8.25
CA GLU A 116 -1.60 6.36 -9.26
C GLU A 116 -0.40 7.05 -8.61
N ASN A 117 0.79 6.84 -9.19
CA ASN A 117 2.08 7.35 -8.70
C ASN A 117 2.56 6.76 -7.37
N ILE A 118 1.96 5.67 -6.88
CA ILE A 118 2.49 4.88 -5.78
C ILE A 118 3.37 3.76 -6.36
N ASP A 119 4.46 3.45 -5.69
CA ASP A 119 5.39 2.42 -6.17
C ASP A 119 4.74 1.03 -6.14
N ILE A 120 4.84 0.28 -7.24
CA ILE A 120 4.22 -1.04 -7.37
C ILE A 120 4.60 -2.01 -6.24
N PRO A 121 5.85 -2.10 -5.76
CA PRO A 121 6.18 -2.94 -4.61
C PRO A 121 5.43 -2.58 -3.32
N VAL A 122 5.11 -1.29 -3.12
CA VAL A 122 4.30 -0.82 -1.98
C VAL A 122 2.86 -1.28 -2.13
N LEU A 123 2.28 -1.09 -3.32
CA LEU A 123 0.93 -1.54 -3.64
C LEU A 123 0.80 -3.07 -3.56
N LEU A 124 1.79 -3.80 -4.05
CA LEU A 124 1.84 -5.26 -3.96
C LEU A 124 1.79 -5.73 -2.51
N ARG A 125 2.66 -5.18 -1.65
CA ARG A 125 2.66 -5.52 -0.22
C ARG A 125 1.32 -5.19 0.44
N LEU A 126 0.76 -4.01 0.16
CA LEU A 126 -0.55 -3.59 0.67
C LEU A 126 -1.63 -4.58 0.24
N CYS A 127 -1.76 -4.82 -1.06
CA CYS A 127 -2.78 -5.67 -1.65
C CYS A 127 -2.69 -7.11 -1.12
N SER A 128 -1.50 -7.72 -1.12
CA SER A 128 -1.29 -9.08 -0.61
C SER A 128 -1.67 -9.20 0.86
N GLN A 129 -1.31 -8.23 1.71
CA GLN A 129 -1.66 -8.25 3.12
C GLN A 129 -3.16 -8.03 3.37
N MET A 130 -3.80 -7.17 2.58
CA MET A 130 -5.24 -6.95 2.68
C MET A 130 -6.04 -8.19 2.24
N ILE A 131 -5.65 -8.84 1.16
CA ILE A 131 -6.27 -10.09 0.71
C ILE A 131 -6.18 -11.18 1.80
N LEU A 132 -5.02 -11.32 2.44
CA LEU A 132 -4.84 -12.28 3.54
C LEU A 132 -5.69 -11.93 4.76
N ASN A 133 -5.82 -10.64 5.10
CA ASN A 133 -6.62 -10.17 6.25
C ASN A 133 -8.13 -10.30 6.00
N LEU A 134 -8.58 -10.18 4.76
CA LEU A 134 -9.97 -10.37 4.35
C LEU A 134 -10.33 -11.85 4.10
N GLU A 135 -9.40 -12.78 4.36
CA GLU A 135 -9.60 -14.22 4.14
C GLU A 135 -10.12 -14.53 2.72
N PHE A 136 -9.65 -13.77 1.72
CA PHE A 136 -10.10 -13.84 0.32
C PHE A 136 -11.56 -13.42 0.09
N GLU A 137 -12.15 -12.61 0.97
CA GLU A 137 -13.45 -11.99 0.70
C GLU A 137 -13.39 -11.07 -0.53
N TYR A 138 -14.53 -10.95 -1.21
CA TYR A 138 -14.65 -10.09 -2.40
C TYR A 138 -14.78 -8.62 -2.01
N GLU A 139 -13.92 -7.79 -2.58
CA GLU A 139 -14.03 -6.33 -2.58
C GLU A 139 -13.68 -5.78 -3.95
N GLU A 140 -14.54 -4.92 -4.52
CA GLU A 140 -14.37 -4.37 -5.87
C GLU A 140 -13.08 -3.53 -5.99
N GLU A 141 -12.80 -2.68 -5.02
CA GLU A 141 -11.60 -1.85 -4.97
C GLU A 141 -10.33 -2.70 -4.90
N MET A 142 -10.37 -3.80 -4.16
CA MET A 142 -9.25 -4.74 -4.07
C MET A 142 -9.02 -5.44 -5.40
N LEU A 143 -10.09 -5.82 -6.10
CA LEU A 143 -10.01 -6.43 -7.42
C LEU A 143 -9.38 -5.47 -8.44
N LEU A 144 -9.78 -4.20 -8.42
CA LEU A 144 -9.19 -3.16 -9.28
C LEU A 144 -7.70 -2.94 -8.98
N LEU A 145 -7.33 -2.87 -7.69
CA LEU A 145 -5.94 -2.72 -7.27
C LEU A 145 -5.08 -3.91 -7.69
N ALA A 146 -5.55 -5.15 -7.44
CA ALA A 146 -4.85 -6.37 -7.83
C ALA A 146 -4.68 -6.46 -9.36
N SER A 147 -5.73 -6.13 -10.12
CA SER A 147 -5.70 -6.08 -11.58
C SER A 147 -4.70 -5.06 -12.11
N TYR A 148 -4.64 -3.89 -11.50
CA TYR A 148 -3.66 -2.85 -11.84
C TYR A 148 -2.22 -3.35 -11.65
N ILE A 149 -1.89 -3.94 -10.48
CA ILE A 149 -0.55 -4.45 -10.19
C ILE A 149 -0.12 -5.52 -11.20
N VAL A 150 -1.03 -6.43 -11.57
CA VAL A 150 -0.75 -7.49 -12.56
C VAL A 150 -0.55 -6.89 -13.96
N ARG A 151 -1.31 -5.85 -14.33
CA ARG A 151 -1.12 -5.14 -15.62
C ARG A 151 0.23 -4.43 -15.71
N GLU A 152 0.78 -3.97 -14.60
CA GLU A 152 2.13 -3.42 -14.52
C GLU A 152 3.24 -4.50 -14.60
N GLY A 153 2.87 -5.76 -14.79
CA GLY A 153 3.78 -6.88 -15.01
C GLY A 153 4.33 -7.51 -13.74
N VAL A 154 3.75 -7.21 -12.58
CA VAL A 154 4.14 -7.81 -11.30
C VAL A 154 3.16 -8.94 -10.96
N TYR A 155 3.69 -10.15 -10.83
CA TYR A 155 2.92 -11.37 -10.56
C TYR A 155 3.24 -11.87 -9.16
N ASP A 156 2.20 -12.10 -8.38
CA ASP A 156 2.26 -12.64 -7.03
C ASP A 156 1.18 -13.71 -6.88
N GLU A 157 1.48 -14.77 -6.15
CA GLU A 157 0.58 -15.91 -5.98
C GLU A 157 -0.75 -15.51 -5.32
N ILE A 158 -0.69 -14.67 -4.29
CA ILE A 158 -1.87 -14.24 -3.53
C ILE A 158 -2.79 -13.41 -4.43
N LEU A 159 -2.22 -12.46 -5.18
CA LEU A 159 -2.96 -11.63 -6.11
C LEU A 159 -3.61 -12.44 -7.22
N LEU A 160 -2.86 -13.35 -7.83
CA LEU A 160 -3.36 -14.18 -8.91
C LEU A 160 -4.48 -15.11 -8.45
N ARG A 161 -4.36 -15.73 -7.27
CA ARG A 161 -5.43 -16.53 -6.67
C ARG A 161 -6.69 -15.71 -6.42
N TYR A 162 -6.52 -14.51 -5.87
CA TYR A 162 -7.64 -13.59 -5.61
C TYR A 162 -8.34 -13.19 -6.89
N LEU A 163 -7.60 -12.76 -7.92
CA LEU A 163 -8.14 -12.39 -9.22
C LEU A 163 -8.88 -13.55 -9.89
N VAL A 164 -8.26 -14.73 -9.92
CA VAL A 164 -8.85 -15.92 -10.51
C VAL A 164 -10.17 -16.29 -9.81
N LYS A 165 -10.25 -16.11 -8.49
CA LYS A 165 -11.45 -16.44 -7.70
C LYS A 165 -12.60 -15.44 -7.90
N HIS A 166 -12.30 -14.15 -8.02
CA HIS A 166 -13.29 -13.10 -7.89
C HIS A 166 -13.51 -12.25 -9.15
N PHE A 167 -12.71 -12.45 -10.20
CA PHE A 167 -12.82 -11.63 -11.41
C PHE A 167 -14.08 -11.98 -12.22
N GLU A 168 -14.98 -11.03 -12.37
CA GLU A 168 -16.22 -11.12 -13.16
C GLU A 168 -16.21 -10.21 -14.40
N GLY A 169 -15.03 -9.79 -14.85
CA GLY A 169 -14.86 -8.88 -15.98
C GLY A 169 -15.14 -9.52 -17.35
N PRO A 170 -14.92 -8.77 -18.44
CA PRO A 170 -15.05 -9.26 -19.80
C PRO A 170 -14.18 -10.50 -20.05
N VAL A 171 -14.69 -11.43 -20.87
CA VAL A 171 -14.01 -12.71 -21.16
C VAL A 171 -12.59 -12.50 -21.68
N ASP A 172 -12.37 -11.51 -22.53
CA ASP A 172 -11.04 -11.21 -23.09
C ASP A 172 -10.03 -10.76 -22.04
N GLU A 173 -10.43 -9.97 -21.04
CA GLU A 173 -9.58 -9.57 -19.92
C GLU A 173 -9.29 -10.76 -19.01
N MET A 174 -10.24 -11.62 -18.80
CA MET A 174 -10.08 -12.84 -18.03
C MET A 174 -9.11 -13.81 -18.69
N VAL A 175 -9.23 -14.00 -20.01
CA VAL A 175 -8.29 -14.80 -20.81
C VAL A 175 -6.87 -14.25 -20.68
N TRP A 176 -6.69 -12.94 -20.79
CA TRP A 176 -5.40 -12.32 -20.62
C TRP A 176 -4.79 -12.54 -19.22
N LEU A 177 -5.59 -12.37 -18.17
CA LEU A 177 -5.16 -12.64 -16.79
C LEU A 177 -4.75 -14.10 -16.60
N TRP A 178 -5.48 -15.02 -17.20
CA TRP A 178 -5.20 -16.45 -17.10
C TRP A 178 -3.99 -16.90 -17.89
N GLU A 179 -3.77 -16.37 -19.08
CA GLU A 179 -2.56 -16.62 -19.84
C GLU A 179 -1.31 -16.16 -19.06
N ARG A 180 -1.40 -15.02 -18.37
CA ARG A 180 -0.34 -14.52 -17.48
C ARG A 180 -0.18 -15.40 -16.25
N ALA A 181 -1.27 -15.76 -15.59
CA ALA A 181 -1.27 -16.66 -14.43
C ALA A 181 -0.72 -18.04 -14.79
N MET A 182 -1.03 -18.56 -15.97
CA MET A 182 -0.49 -19.84 -16.44
C MET A 182 1.02 -19.78 -16.72
N GLY A 183 1.51 -18.72 -17.35
CA GLY A 183 2.94 -18.53 -17.53
C GLY A 183 3.69 -18.53 -16.19
N PHE A 184 3.13 -17.89 -15.17
CA PHE A 184 3.66 -17.89 -13.81
C PHE A 184 3.49 -19.26 -13.12
N ALA A 185 2.37 -19.94 -13.33
CA ALA A 185 2.05 -21.22 -12.70
C ALA A 185 2.98 -22.37 -13.12
N VAL A 186 3.56 -22.31 -14.32
CA VAL A 186 4.49 -23.35 -14.80
C VAL A 186 5.71 -23.45 -13.86
N ASP A 187 6.15 -22.31 -13.33
CA ASP A 187 7.39 -22.23 -12.55
C ASP A 187 7.16 -22.18 -11.02
N CYS A 188 5.98 -21.76 -10.55
CA CYS A 188 5.76 -21.39 -9.15
C CYS A 188 4.65 -22.16 -8.42
N TYR A 189 3.68 -22.76 -9.12
CA TYR A 189 2.54 -23.40 -8.47
C TYR A 189 2.70 -24.92 -8.29
N GLY A 190 2.19 -25.40 -7.16
CA GLY A 190 1.98 -26.83 -6.94
C GLY A 190 0.90 -27.41 -7.88
N LEU A 191 0.77 -28.72 -7.86
CA LEU A 191 -0.14 -29.45 -8.76
C LEU A 191 -1.61 -29.05 -8.54
N GLU A 192 -2.01 -28.87 -7.28
CA GLU A 192 -3.39 -28.53 -6.91
C GLU A 192 -3.81 -27.15 -7.43
N GLU A 193 -2.93 -26.16 -7.29
CA GLU A 193 -3.17 -24.82 -7.80
C GLU A 193 -3.25 -24.76 -9.32
N LYS A 194 -2.42 -25.56 -10.02
CA LYS A 194 -2.51 -25.68 -11.47
C LYS A 194 -3.86 -26.27 -11.90
N ILE A 195 -4.34 -27.31 -11.22
CA ILE A 195 -5.64 -27.92 -11.49
C ILE A 195 -6.76 -26.90 -11.29
N LEU A 196 -6.66 -26.13 -10.23
CA LEU A 196 -7.61 -25.07 -9.89
C LEU A 196 -7.69 -24.01 -10.99
N LEU A 197 -6.56 -23.49 -11.44
CA LEU A 197 -6.45 -22.54 -12.55
C LEU A 197 -7.03 -23.13 -13.84
N TYR A 198 -6.67 -24.37 -14.17
CA TYR A 198 -7.17 -25.03 -15.37
C TYR A 198 -8.68 -25.33 -15.32
N SER A 199 -9.23 -25.62 -14.13
CA SER A 199 -10.67 -25.80 -13.95
C SER A 199 -11.45 -24.53 -14.25
N MET A 200 -10.90 -23.36 -13.91
CA MET A 200 -11.49 -22.07 -14.25
C MET A 200 -11.41 -21.77 -15.74
N PHE A 201 -10.31 -22.12 -16.41
CA PHE A 201 -10.22 -22.02 -17.87
C PHE A 201 -11.30 -22.86 -18.57
N THR A 202 -11.63 -24.06 -18.05
CA THR A 202 -12.71 -24.87 -18.61
C THR A 202 -14.09 -24.28 -18.38
N ARG A 203 -14.33 -23.64 -17.24
CA ARG A 203 -15.60 -22.97 -16.94
C ARG A 203 -15.96 -21.93 -17.99
N TYR A 204 -14.97 -21.28 -18.59
CA TYR A 204 -15.16 -20.30 -19.66
C TYR A 204 -14.86 -20.89 -21.07
N ALA A 205 -14.81 -22.23 -21.17
CA ALA A 205 -14.57 -22.94 -22.43
C ALA A 205 -13.29 -22.49 -23.19
N HIS A 206 -12.26 -22.11 -22.48
CA HIS A 206 -11.00 -21.70 -23.11
C HIS A 206 -10.28 -22.91 -23.70
N PRO A 207 -9.93 -22.92 -25.01
CA PRO A 207 -9.41 -24.11 -25.69
C PRO A 207 -8.13 -24.68 -25.06
N GLN A 208 -7.27 -23.82 -24.55
CA GLN A 208 -6.00 -24.19 -23.93
C GLN A 208 -6.20 -24.81 -22.55
N GLY A 209 -7.12 -24.27 -21.73
CA GLY A 209 -7.51 -24.87 -20.45
C GLY A 209 -8.13 -26.24 -20.62
N LEU A 210 -9.04 -26.41 -21.59
CA LEU A 210 -9.64 -27.70 -21.94
C LEU A 210 -8.59 -28.75 -22.33
N LYS A 211 -7.62 -28.37 -23.16
CA LYS A 211 -6.56 -29.29 -23.62
C LYS A 211 -5.70 -29.76 -22.43
N VAL A 212 -5.26 -28.87 -21.58
CA VAL A 212 -4.44 -29.22 -20.41
C VAL A 212 -5.19 -30.10 -19.43
N LEU A 213 -6.47 -29.81 -19.17
CA LEU A 213 -7.31 -30.67 -18.32
C LEU A 213 -7.52 -32.05 -18.92
N GLN A 214 -7.73 -32.16 -20.24
CA GLN A 214 -7.82 -33.43 -20.92
C GLN A 214 -6.53 -34.26 -20.80
N GLU A 215 -5.38 -33.64 -20.97
CA GLU A 215 -4.08 -34.26 -20.77
C GLU A 215 -3.91 -34.76 -19.34
N TYR A 216 -4.26 -33.93 -18.34
CA TYR A 216 -4.16 -34.29 -16.93
C TYR A 216 -5.12 -35.44 -16.55
N ILE A 217 -6.36 -35.41 -17.01
CA ILE A 217 -7.33 -36.50 -16.82
C ILE A 217 -6.83 -37.79 -17.46
N SER A 218 -6.20 -37.73 -18.63
CA SER A 218 -5.64 -38.90 -19.32
C SER A 218 -4.47 -39.53 -18.55
N GLN A 219 -3.77 -38.72 -17.71
CA GLN A 219 -2.67 -39.16 -16.84
C GLN A 219 -3.13 -39.69 -15.48
N GLY A 220 -4.43 -39.79 -15.23
CA GLY A 220 -5.01 -40.32 -13.98
C GLY A 220 -5.50 -39.29 -12.98
N GLY A 221 -5.43 -38.00 -13.31
CA GLY A 221 -5.83 -36.89 -12.43
C GLY A 221 -7.34 -36.60 -12.34
N ARG A 222 -8.19 -37.55 -12.64
CA ARG A 222 -9.64 -37.34 -12.73
C ARG A 222 -10.29 -36.93 -11.41
N GLU A 223 -9.88 -37.53 -10.31
CA GLU A 223 -10.45 -37.21 -8.99
C GLU A 223 -10.09 -35.85 -8.51
N GLN A 224 -8.84 -35.42 -8.74
CA GLN A 224 -8.34 -34.10 -8.37
C GLN A 224 -9.05 -32.98 -9.15
N VAL A 225 -9.29 -33.21 -10.46
CA VAL A 225 -10.05 -32.25 -11.28
C VAL A 225 -11.50 -32.15 -10.82
N LEU A 226 -12.14 -33.27 -10.47
CA LEU A 226 -13.49 -33.25 -9.91
C LEU A 226 -13.57 -32.55 -8.57
N HIS A 227 -12.61 -32.79 -7.69
CA HIS A 227 -12.53 -32.11 -6.38
C HIS A 227 -12.37 -30.60 -6.55
N ALA A 228 -11.43 -30.16 -7.39
CA ALA A 228 -11.23 -28.75 -7.70
C ALA A 228 -12.48 -28.09 -8.30
N TYR A 229 -13.21 -28.78 -9.17
CA TYR A 229 -14.44 -28.27 -9.79
C TYR A 229 -15.64 -28.17 -8.83
N LEU A 230 -15.67 -29.00 -7.79
CA LEU A 230 -16.74 -28.99 -6.77
C LEU A 230 -16.45 -27.99 -5.63
N THR A 231 -15.21 -27.51 -5.49
CA THR A 231 -14.79 -26.54 -4.47
C THR A 231 -14.96 -25.09 -4.95
N PHE A 232 -15.29 -24.87 -6.20
CA PHE A 232 -15.66 -23.60 -6.86
C PHE A 232 -17.15 -23.55 -7.14
#